data_3623f9c16dd1512ec0dca7fbf683a56f
#
_entry.id   3623f9c16dd1512ec0dca7fbf683a56f
#
_cell.length_a   1.000
_cell.length_b   1.000
_cell.length_c   1.000
_cell.angle_alpha   90.00
_cell.angle_beta   90.00
_cell.angle_gamma   90.00
#
_symmetry.space_group_name_H-M   'P 1'
#
loop_
_entity.id
_entity.type
_entity.pdbx_description
1 polymer ?
#
loop_
_entity_poly.entity_id
_entity_poly.type
_entity_poly.pdbx_seq_one_letter_code
_entity_poly.pdbx_strand_id
1 'polypeptide(L)'
;MKKFIKVIISAAIFTVFSLSATGIINCNARVARAEILETKIVTIMYHSVLNGSKGRYIVSEKQLENDLVALKNEGYVSVTPAEIIAFSEGRGMLPEKPVLITFDDGHYNNLYYAVPILKKHGFTAVINVVGAYSEHTTTSGDSKNPNYSHITWDEMADAAKDGVIYFGNHSFGMH
;
A
#
# COMPACT_ATOMS: atom_id res chain seq x y z
N MET A 1 -11.29 10.71 6.15
CA MET A 1 -12.19 9.58 6.49
C MET A 1 -11.36 8.32 6.52
N LYS A 2 -11.27 7.65 7.68
CA LYS A 2 -10.52 6.37 7.79
C LYS A 2 -11.40 5.24 7.25
N LYS A 3 -11.01 4.60 6.15
CA LYS A 3 -11.67 3.38 5.66
C LYS A 3 -10.85 2.19 6.14
N PHE A 4 -11.49 1.27 6.87
CA PHE A 4 -10.90 0.02 7.31
C PHE A 4 -11.26 -1.08 6.31
N ILE A 5 -10.27 -1.75 5.74
CA ILE A 5 -10.48 -2.93 4.90
C ILE A 5 -10.23 -4.17 5.77
N LYS A 6 -11.27 -5.00 5.92
CA LYS A 6 -11.16 -6.30 6.58
C LYS A 6 -10.78 -7.36 5.54
N VAL A 7 -9.60 -7.95 5.68
CA VAL A 7 -9.20 -9.11 4.88
C VAL A 7 -9.48 -10.36 5.70
N ILE A 8 -10.41 -11.19 5.25
CA ILE A 8 -10.74 -12.47 5.88
C ILE A 8 -10.00 -13.57 5.12
N ILE A 9 -9.05 -14.23 5.79
CA ILE A 9 -8.29 -15.34 5.21
C ILE A 9 -8.80 -16.63 5.82
N SER A 10 -9.33 -17.51 4.98
CA SER A 10 -9.69 -18.88 5.35
C SER A 10 -8.53 -19.80 5.02
N ALA A 11 -7.86 -20.33 6.03
CA ALA A 11 -6.82 -21.35 5.86
C ALA A 11 -7.47 -22.75 5.81
N ALA A 12 -7.43 -23.40 4.65
CA ALA A 12 -7.83 -24.80 4.50
C ALA A 12 -6.65 -25.70 4.92
N ILE A 13 -6.82 -26.47 5.99
CA ILE A 13 -5.85 -27.48 6.45
C ILE A 13 -6.10 -28.77 5.68
N PHE A 14 -5.15 -29.19 4.83
CA PHE A 14 -5.13 -30.53 4.26
C PHE A 14 -4.51 -31.49 5.26
N THR A 15 -5.31 -32.41 5.82
CA THR A 15 -4.83 -33.56 6.61
C THR A 15 -4.57 -34.73 5.67
N VAL A 16 -3.30 -35.15 5.57
CA VAL A 16 -2.92 -36.39 4.91
C VAL A 16 -3.12 -37.54 5.92
N PHE A 17 -4.07 -38.45 5.62
CA PHE A 17 -4.25 -39.69 6.36
C PHE A 17 -3.29 -40.75 5.80
N SER A 18 -2.33 -41.20 6.63
CA SER A 18 -1.64 -42.48 6.41
C SER A 18 -2.22 -43.51 7.38
N LEU A 19 -2.85 -44.55 6.82
CA LEU A 19 -3.37 -45.69 7.56
C LEU A 19 -2.24 -46.67 7.78
N SER A 20 -1.81 -46.90 9.03
CA SER A 20 -1.10 -48.09 9.44
C SER A 20 -1.83 -48.73 10.62
N ALA A 21 -2.25 -49.98 10.43
CA ALA A 21 -2.92 -50.76 11.42
C ALA A 21 -1.94 -51.23 12.52
N THR A 22 -2.20 -50.86 13.75
CA THR A 22 -2.04 -51.59 15.03
C THR A 22 -1.86 -50.61 16.19
N GLY A 23 -2.74 -50.64 17.14
CA GLY A 23 -2.60 -49.89 18.38
C GLY A 23 -3.67 -48.81 18.57
N ILE A 24 -4.56 -49.06 19.49
CA ILE A 24 -5.54 -48.07 19.98
C ILE A 24 -4.75 -46.94 20.63
N ILE A 25 -4.41 -45.89 19.85
CA ILE A 25 -3.93 -44.63 20.39
C ILE A 25 -5.15 -43.74 20.54
N ASN A 26 -5.49 -43.48 21.81
CA ASN A 26 -6.48 -42.55 22.21
C ASN A 26 -6.02 -41.13 21.78
N CYS A 27 -6.20 -40.80 20.50
CA CYS A 27 -5.82 -39.54 19.93
C CYS A 27 -6.90 -38.52 20.29
N ASN A 28 -6.80 -37.93 21.49
CA ASN A 28 -7.41 -36.66 21.77
C ASN A 28 -6.75 -35.61 20.88
N ALA A 29 -7.05 -35.68 19.60
CA ALA A 29 -6.78 -34.60 18.69
C ALA A 29 -7.60 -33.40 19.16
N ARG A 30 -7.04 -32.58 20.04
CA ARG A 30 -7.49 -31.21 20.22
C ARG A 30 -7.32 -30.61 18.83
N VAL A 31 -8.44 -30.49 18.13
CA VAL A 31 -8.55 -29.59 16.99
C VAL A 31 -8.19 -28.23 17.56
N ALA A 32 -6.94 -27.84 17.39
CA ALA A 32 -6.52 -26.49 17.64
C ALA A 32 -7.36 -25.66 16.69
N ARG A 33 -8.37 -24.99 17.25
CA ARG A 33 -9.16 -23.97 16.54
C ARG A 33 -8.13 -22.93 16.15
N ALA A 34 -7.73 -22.90 14.88
CA ALA A 34 -6.91 -21.83 14.37
C ALA A 34 -7.70 -20.55 14.66
N GLU A 35 -7.24 -19.77 15.62
CA GLU A 35 -7.73 -18.41 15.78
C GLU A 35 -7.43 -17.72 14.46
N ILE A 36 -8.49 -17.32 13.79
CA ILE A 36 -8.36 -16.44 12.61
C ILE A 36 -7.81 -15.15 13.17
N LEU A 37 -6.51 -14.95 13.04
CA LEU A 37 -5.86 -13.69 13.36
C LEU A 37 -6.40 -12.66 12.36
N GLU A 38 -7.39 -11.89 12.79
CA GLU A 38 -7.90 -10.77 12.01
C GLU A 38 -6.87 -9.65 12.04
N THR A 39 -6.02 -9.56 11.01
CA THR A 39 -5.08 -8.46 10.87
C THR A 39 -5.76 -7.27 10.20
N LYS A 40 -5.75 -6.13 10.86
CA LYS A 40 -6.31 -4.87 10.35
C LYS A 40 -5.21 -4.04 9.72
N ILE A 41 -5.30 -3.81 8.41
CA ILE A 41 -4.42 -2.89 7.71
C ILE A 41 -5.10 -1.52 7.65
N VAL A 42 -4.47 -0.52 8.26
CA VAL A 42 -4.93 0.87 8.13
C VAL A 42 -4.53 1.36 6.75
N THR A 43 -5.47 1.94 6.00
CA THR A 43 -5.15 2.59 4.72
C THR A 43 -5.36 4.09 4.86
N ILE A 44 -4.33 4.86 4.48
CA ILE A 44 -4.38 6.33 4.42
C ILE A 44 -4.22 6.72 2.96
N MET A 45 -5.18 7.50 2.45
CA MET A 45 -5.23 7.92 1.07
C MET A 45 -4.99 9.43 0.98
N TYR A 46 -4.04 9.81 0.17
CA TYR A 46 -3.75 11.17 -0.29
C TYR A 46 -4.04 11.28 -1.79
N HIS A 47 -3.98 12.49 -2.34
CA HIS A 47 -3.99 12.75 -3.77
C HIS A 47 -2.81 13.65 -4.13
N SER A 48 -2.93 14.95 -3.90
CA SER A 48 -1.96 15.95 -4.30
C SER A 48 -1.18 16.50 -3.10
N VAL A 49 0.13 16.67 -3.25
CA VAL A 49 1.00 17.31 -2.25
C VAL A 49 1.50 18.62 -2.83
N LEU A 50 0.93 19.76 -2.38
CA LEU A 50 1.27 21.09 -2.88
C LEU A 50 1.26 22.12 -1.76
N ASN A 51 2.31 22.96 -1.75
CA ASN A 51 2.37 24.10 -0.84
C ASN A 51 1.60 25.30 -1.42
N GLY A 52 0.96 26.06 -0.53
CA GLY A 52 0.25 27.29 -0.91
C GLY A 52 -1.11 27.09 -1.58
N SER A 53 -1.42 25.89 -2.05
CA SER A 53 -2.72 25.54 -2.61
C SER A 53 -3.67 25.03 -1.54
N LYS A 54 -4.97 25.32 -1.70
CA LYS A 54 -6.02 24.82 -0.81
C LYS A 54 -7.01 23.98 -1.62
N GLY A 55 -7.37 22.83 -1.08
CA GLY A 55 -8.36 21.94 -1.71
C GLY A 55 -8.66 20.75 -0.84
N ARG A 56 -9.78 20.11 -1.09
CA ARG A 56 -10.23 18.94 -0.34
C ARG A 56 -9.25 17.75 -0.44
N TYR A 57 -8.52 17.67 -1.54
CA TYR A 57 -7.61 16.58 -1.86
C TYR A 57 -6.14 17.02 -1.94
N ILE A 58 -5.82 18.21 -1.39
CA ILE A 58 -4.48 18.77 -1.38
C ILE A 58 -3.99 18.83 0.06
N VAL A 59 -2.81 18.31 0.32
CA VAL A 59 -2.08 18.48 1.58
C VAL A 59 -0.77 19.20 1.31
N SER A 60 -0.25 19.94 2.29
CA SER A 60 1.09 20.51 2.19
C SER A 60 2.15 19.48 2.53
N GLU A 61 3.40 19.71 2.10
CA GLU A 61 4.56 18.91 2.51
C GLU A 61 4.65 18.79 4.04
N LYS A 62 4.46 19.91 4.74
CA LYS A 62 4.48 19.95 6.22
C LYS A 62 3.39 19.07 6.83
N GLN A 63 2.18 19.06 6.25
CA GLN A 63 1.09 18.22 6.73
C GLN A 63 1.42 16.75 6.51
N LEU A 64 1.88 16.37 5.31
CA LEU A 64 2.31 15.01 5.03
C LEU A 64 3.41 14.55 6.01
N GLU A 65 4.43 15.39 6.21
CA GLU A 65 5.52 15.06 7.13
C GLU A 65 5.01 14.86 8.57
N ASN A 66 4.14 15.75 9.07
CA ASN A 66 3.54 15.61 10.39
C ASN A 66 2.73 14.32 10.52
N ASP A 67 1.98 13.93 9.49
CA ASP A 67 1.20 12.69 9.48
C ASP A 67 2.13 11.46 9.55
N LEU A 68 3.23 11.45 8.79
CA LEU A 68 4.21 10.36 8.83
C LEU A 68 4.93 10.27 10.17
N VAL A 69 5.28 11.41 10.77
CA VAL A 69 5.86 11.45 12.12
C VAL A 69 4.88 10.89 13.15
N ALA A 70 3.60 11.27 13.07
CA ALA A 70 2.57 10.75 13.97
C ALA A 70 2.41 9.23 13.81
N LEU A 71 2.35 8.71 12.58
CA LEU A 71 2.29 7.27 12.31
C LEU A 71 3.50 6.54 12.91
N LYS A 72 4.70 7.07 12.71
CA LYS A 72 5.93 6.48 13.25
C LYS A 72 5.93 6.45 14.77
N ASN A 73 5.52 7.54 15.42
CA ASN A 73 5.43 7.63 16.86
C ASN A 73 4.40 6.66 17.47
N GLU A 74 3.32 6.40 16.75
CA GLU A 74 2.31 5.40 17.10
C GLU A 74 2.75 3.95 16.78
N GLY A 75 3.93 3.75 16.20
CA GLY A 75 4.49 2.43 15.87
C GLY A 75 3.93 1.81 14.59
N TYR A 76 3.32 2.59 13.70
CA TYR A 76 2.90 2.09 12.39
C TYR A 76 4.10 1.88 11.47
N VAL A 77 4.04 0.78 10.71
CA VAL A 77 5.04 0.43 9.69
C VAL A 77 4.32 0.29 8.36
N SER A 78 4.84 0.96 7.32
CA SER A 78 4.23 0.84 6.00
C SER A 78 4.45 -0.56 5.43
N VAL A 79 3.43 -1.04 4.71
CA VAL A 79 3.45 -2.35 4.04
C VAL A 79 3.25 -2.17 2.55
N THR A 80 3.93 -2.99 1.77
CA THR A 80 3.86 -3.02 0.32
C THR A 80 2.73 -3.92 -0.17
N PRO A 81 2.22 -3.75 -1.40
CA PRO A 81 1.26 -4.67 -2.00
C PRO A 81 1.76 -6.13 -2.02
N ALA A 82 3.05 -6.34 -2.26
CA ALA A 82 3.65 -7.68 -2.29
C ALA A 82 3.61 -8.36 -0.91
N GLU A 83 3.88 -7.61 0.17
CA GLU A 83 3.79 -8.13 1.54
C GLU A 83 2.36 -8.47 1.92
N ILE A 84 1.39 -7.62 1.52
CA ILE A 84 -0.03 -7.88 1.76
C ILE A 84 -0.48 -9.16 1.03
N ILE A 85 -0.08 -9.33 -0.23
CA ILE A 85 -0.38 -10.54 -1.02
C ILE A 85 0.29 -11.76 -0.37
N ALA A 86 1.57 -11.69 -0.04
CA ALA A 86 2.30 -12.80 0.61
C ALA A 86 1.63 -13.21 1.92
N PHE A 87 1.22 -12.24 2.74
CA PHE A 87 0.49 -12.49 3.97
C PHE A 87 -0.87 -13.16 3.71
N SER A 88 -1.62 -12.69 2.71
CA SER A 88 -2.92 -13.26 2.35
C SER A 88 -2.84 -14.70 1.87
N GLU A 89 -1.71 -15.10 1.32
CA GLU A 89 -1.40 -16.45 0.86
C GLU A 89 -0.70 -17.32 1.92
N GLY A 90 -0.54 -16.82 3.14
CA GLY A 90 0.14 -17.54 4.25
C GLY A 90 1.66 -17.65 4.09
N ARG A 91 2.28 -16.85 3.21
CA ARG A 91 3.71 -16.87 2.91
C ARG A 91 4.54 -15.78 3.62
N GLY A 92 3.95 -15.02 4.52
CA GLY A 92 4.64 -13.94 5.23
C GLY A 92 3.88 -13.47 6.45
N MET A 93 4.48 -12.53 7.17
CA MET A 93 3.86 -11.86 8.32
C MET A 93 3.86 -10.36 8.09
N LEU A 94 2.82 -9.67 8.56
CA LEU A 94 2.77 -8.23 8.61
C LEU A 94 3.25 -7.71 9.97
N PRO A 95 3.74 -6.47 10.05
CA PRO A 95 4.04 -5.83 11.32
C PRO A 95 2.77 -5.72 12.19
N GLU A 96 2.95 -5.49 13.48
CA GLU A 96 1.83 -5.41 14.45
C GLU A 96 0.83 -4.29 14.09
N LYS A 97 1.35 -3.16 13.59
CA LYS A 97 0.55 -2.01 13.15
C LYS A 97 0.84 -1.69 11.67
N PRO A 98 0.29 -2.48 10.73
CA PRO A 98 0.54 -2.25 9.31
C PRO A 98 -0.26 -1.05 8.81
N VAL A 99 0.38 -0.18 8.00
CA VAL A 99 -0.27 0.91 7.29
C VAL A 99 0.03 0.85 5.80
N LEU A 100 -0.99 0.94 4.97
CA LEU A 100 -0.85 1.15 3.53
C LEU A 100 -1.07 2.63 3.24
N ILE A 101 -0.06 3.29 2.67
CA ILE A 101 -0.15 4.69 2.24
C ILE A 101 -0.40 4.70 0.75
N THR A 102 -1.41 5.43 0.29
CA THR A 102 -1.74 5.56 -1.12
C THR A 102 -1.85 7.02 -1.53
N PHE A 103 -1.46 7.30 -2.79
CA PHE A 103 -1.71 8.55 -3.48
C PHE A 103 -2.50 8.24 -4.74
N ASP A 104 -3.65 8.88 -4.92
CA ASP A 104 -4.48 8.64 -6.09
C ASP A 104 -4.20 9.69 -7.18
N ASP A 105 -4.66 9.43 -8.40
CA ASP A 105 -4.60 10.23 -9.62
C ASP A 105 -3.23 10.31 -10.32
N GLY A 106 -2.13 9.94 -9.66
CA GLY A 106 -0.81 9.94 -10.30
C GLY A 106 -0.24 11.35 -10.57
N HIS A 107 -0.48 12.31 -9.69
CA HIS A 107 0.10 13.65 -9.78
C HIS A 107 1.62 13.61 -9.68
N TYR A 108 2.32 14.37 -10.54
CA TYR A 108 3.78 14.46 -10.52
C TYR A 108 4.32 15.02 -9.18
N ASN A 109 3.55 15.88 -8.51
CA ASN A 109 3.95 16.40 -7.20
C ASN A 109 4.13 15.31 -6.13
N ASN A 110 3.56 14.13 -6.31
CA ASN A 110 3.81 13.01 -5.41
C ASN A 110 5.26 12.51 -5.53
N LEU A 111 5.81 12.45 -6.76
CA LEU A 111 7.24 12.15 -6.93
C LEU A 111 8.12 13.28 -6.42
N TYR A 112 7.73 14.52 -6.70
CA TYR A 112 8.55 15.69 -6.41
C TYR A 112 8.62 16.03 -4.92
N TYR A 113 7.47 15.99 -4.22
CA TYR A 113 7.38 16.39 -2.81
C TYR A 113 7.21 15.21 -1.85
N ALA A 114 6.35 14.23 -2.17
CA ALA A 114 6.04 13.16 -1.21
C ALA A 114 7.17 12.13 -1.10
N VAL A 115 7.79 11.72 -2.21
CA VAL A 115 8.84 10.69 -2.19
C VAL A 115 10.04 11.06 -1.30
N PRO A 116 10.59 12.28 -1.35
CA PRO A 116 11.66 12.67 -0.42
C PRO A 116 11.26 12.57 1.06
N ILE A 117 10.02 12.92 1.39
CA ILE A 117 9.50 12.87 2.77
C ILE A 117 9.31 11.40 3.19
N LEU A 118 8.74 10.56 2.34
CA LEU A 118 8.62 9.11 2.58
C LEU A 118 9.97 8.47 2.85
N LYS A 119 10.98 8.74 2.00
CA LYS A 119 12.36 8.27 2.18
C LYS A 119 12.95 8.71 3.52
N LYS A 120 12.80 9.98 3.87
CA LYS A 120 13.30 10.56 5.12
C LYS A 120 12.77 9.83 6.35
N HIS A 121 11.51 9.42 6.33
CA HIS A 121 10.85 8.78 7.47
C HIS A 121 10.83 7.25 7.39
N GLY A 122 11.29 6.66 6.28
CA GLY A 122 11.36 5.20 6.09
C GLY A 122 10.01 4.57 5.79
N PHE A 123 9.12 5.29 5.11
CA PHE A 123 7.83 4.79 4.65
C PHE A 123 7.84 4.46 3.15
N THR A 124 7.01 3.51 2.77
CA THR A 124 6.68 3.18 1.38
C THR A 124 5.25 3.57 1.06
N ALA A 125 4.93 3.79 -0.21
CA ALA A 125 3.57 4.11 -0.64
C ALA A 125 3.24 3.54 -2.02
N VAL A 126 1.96 3.50 -2.36
CA VAL A 126 1.44 3.17 -3.68
C VAL A 126 0.91 4.44 -4.33
N ILE A 127 1.28 4.70 -5.57
CA ILE A 127 0.65 5.73 -6.41
C ILE A 127 -0.27 5.04 -7.41
N ASN A 128 -1.58 5.30 -7.29
CA ASN A 128 -2.59 4.78 -8.19
C ASN A 128 -2.81 5.80 -9.33
N VAL A 129 -2.42 5.43 -10.54
CA VAL A 129 -2.43 6.35 -11.67
C VAL A 129 -3.71 6.27 -12.48
N VAL A 130 -4.13 7.40 -13.05
CA VAL A 130 -5.13 7.45 -14.13
C VAL A 130 -4.39 7.34 -15.45
N GLY A 131 -4.50 6.19 -16.11
CA GLY A 131 -3.69 5.87 -17.28
C GLY A 131 -3.81 6.89 -18.41
N ALA A 132 -5.00 7.44 -18.65
CA ALA A 132 -5.21 8.48 -19.66
C ALA A 132 -4.45 9.78 -19.36
N TYR A 133 -4.28 10.15 -18.09
CA TYR A 133 -3.53 11.34 -17.71
C TYR A 133 -2.02 11.13 -17.89
N SER A 134 -1.52 9.97 -17.51
CA SER A 134 -0.12 9.59 -17.73
C SER A 134 0.22 9.50 -19.22
N GLU A 135 -0.66 8.93 -20.04
CA GLU A 135 -0.52 8.87 -21.49
C GLU A 135 -0.50 10.27 -22.10
N HIS A 136 -1.44 11.14 -21.70
CA HIS A 136 -1.49 12.52 -22.19
C HIS A 136 -0.19 13.26 -21.85
N THR A 137 0.28 13.20 -20.61
CA THR A 137 1.51 13.90 -20.20
C THR A 137 2.74 13.33 -20.91
N THR A 138 2.80 12.01 -21.12
CA THR A 138 3.89 11.36 -21.84
C THR A 138 3.97 11.85 -23.30
N THR A 139 2.81 11.94 -23.96
CA THR A 139 2.74 12.31 -25.39
C THR A 139 2.84 13.82 -25.63
N SER A 140 2.31 14.65 -24.74
CA SER A 140 2.40 16.12 -24.86
C SER A 140 3.79 16.67 -24.52
N GLY A 141 4.60 15.91 -23.76
CA GLY A 141 5.89 16.36 -23.27
C GLY A 141 5.83 17.41 -22.14
N ASP A 142 4.63 17.72 -21.65
CA ASP A 142 4.43 18.71 -20.56
C ASP A 142 4.53 18.02 -19.19
N SER A 143 5.68 17.42 -18.93
CA SER A 143 5.99 16.69 -17.71
C SER A 143 6.76 17.52 -16.69
N LYS A 144 6.94 16.99 -15.48
CA LYS A 144 7.79 17.55 -14.41
C LYS A 144 7.34 18.89 -13.84
N ASN A 145 6.09 19.31 -14.06
CA ASN A 145 5.54 20.46 -13.38
C ASN A 145 4.70 19.99 -12.17
N PRO A 146 5.13 20.27 -10.93
CA PRO A 146 4.42 19.78 -9.75
C PRO A 146 3.03 20.42 -9.56
N ASN A 147 2.72 21.51 -10.26
CA ASN A 147 1.41 22.17 -10.10
C ASN A 147 0.30 21.52 -10.92
N TYR A 148 0.63 20.84 -12.06
CA TYR A 148 -0.39 20.32 -12.96
C TYR A 148 -0.04 19.04 -13.72
N SER A 149 1.25 18.65 -13.81
CA SER A 149 1.60 17.45 -14.58
C SER A 149 1.21 16.16 -13.84
N HIS A 150 0.93 15.12 -14.62
CA HIS A 150 0.85 13.76 -14.13
C HIS A 150 2.16 13.01 -14.40
N ILE A 151 2.35 11.90 -13.74
CA ILE A 151 3.56 11.07 -13.86
C ILE A 151 3.56 10.36 -15.21
N THR A 152 4.64 10.47 -15.98
CA THR A 152 4.83 9.76 -17.24
C THR A 152 5.19 8.30 -17.01
N TRP A 153 5.07 7.46 -18.06
CA TRP A 153 5.45 6.04 -18.00
C TRP A 153 6.93 5.83 -17.63
N ASP A 154 7.83 6.65 -18.18
CA ASP A 154 9.27 6.58 -17.90
C ASP A 154 9.57 6.99 -16.44
N GLU A 155 8.90 8.03 -15.92
CA GLU A 155 9.05 8.47 -14.53
C GLU A 155 8.55 7.40 -13.56
N MET A 156 7.48 6.65 -13.88
CA MET A 156 7.04 5.51 -13.09
C MET A 156 8.09 4.40 -13.06
N ALA A 157 8.64 4.05 -14.24
CA ALA A 157 9.66 3.02 -14.35
C ALA A 157 10.93 3.37 -13.56
N ASP A 158 11.30 4.65 -13.54
CA ASP A 158 12.46 5.13 -12.77
C ASP A 158 12.17 5.16 -11.26
N ALA A 159 11.02 5.70 -10.84
CA ALA A 159 10.67 5.81 -9.43
C ALA A 159 10.48 4.44 -8.75
N ALA A 160 10.01 3.43 -9.48
CA ALA A 160 9.82 2.07 -8.95
C ALA A 160 11.14 1.38 -8.57
N LYS A 161 12.28 1.79 -9.13
CA LYS A 161 13.59 1.17 -8.88
C LYS A 161 14.06 1.31 -7.43
N ASP A 162 13.65 2.36 -6.75
CA ASP A 162 14.10 2.67 -5.39
C ASP A 162 13.37 1.86 -4.31
N GLY A 163 12.28 1.15 -4.66
CA GLY A 163 11.48 0.37 -3.73
C GLY A 163 10.72 1.18 -2.68
N VAL A 164 10.65 2.50 -2.84
CA VAL A 164 9.87 3.40 -1.96
C VAL A 164 8.45 3.55 -2.50
N ILE A 165 8.31 3.62 -3.82
CA ILE A 165 7.03 3.77 -4.50
C ILE A 165 6.69 2.53 -5.32
N TYR A 166 5.45 2.12 -5.19
CA TYR A 166 4.80 1.10 -5.99
C TYR A 166 3.69 1.75 -6.80
N PHE A 167 3.43 1.25 -7.99
CA PHE A 167 2.37 1.80 -8.84
C PHE A 167 1.18 0.86 -8.91
N GLY A 168 -0.01 1.44 -8.80
CA GLY A 168 -1.29 0.79 -8.96
C GLY A 168 -2.12 1.48 -10.05
N ASN A 169 -3.20 0.85 -10.45
CA ASN A 169 -4.15 1.41 -11.41
C ASN A 169 -5.35 1.99 -10.67
N HIS A 170 -5.60 3.29 -10.84
CA HIS A 170 -6.83 3.93 -10.35
C HIS A 170 -7.97 3.73 -11.34
N SER A 171 -7.72 4.10 -12.60
CA SER A 171 -8.57 3.83 -13.77
C SER A 171 -7.80 4.18 -15.03
N PHE A 172 -8.32 3.82 -16.22
CA PHE A 172 -7.72 4.38 -17.44
C PHE A 172 -8.26 5.77 -17.74
N GLY A 173 -9.57 5.99 -17.64
CA GLY A 173 -10.19 7.27 -18.00
C GLY A 173 -11.56 7.48 -17.37
N MET A 174 -11.83 6.85 -16.24
CA MET A 174 -13.10 7.00 -15.50
C MET A 174 -12.88 7.89 -14.27
N HIS A 175 -12.50 9.14 -14.50
CA HIS A 175 -12.24 10.07 -13.41
C HIS A 175 -12.78 11.47 -13.74
#